data_f607b537b71849f53ca3572a640c839a
#
_entry.id   f607b537b71849f53ca3572a640c839a
#
_cell.length_a   1.000
_cell.length_b   1.000
_cell.length_c   1.000
_cell.angle_alpha   90.00
_cell.angle_beta   90.00
_cell.angle_gamma   90.00
#
_symmetry.space_group_name_H-M   'P 1'
#
loop_
_entity.id
_entity.type
_entity.pdbx_description
1 polymer ?
#
loop_
_entity_poly.entity_id
_entity_poly.type
_entity_poly.pdbx_seq_one_letter_code
_entity_poly.pdbx_strand_id
1 'polypeptide(L)'
;LIPLGIDFKPADGGDELPFKDNYFDIITNRHGKYNIDELKRVLKSGGLFLTQQVGAENDRELVELLIGNVDIPFPKAYLNISKQEFIENGFEIVEEAEAYRPIEFYDVGALVWFARIIDWEFPYFEVEKYKENLFKAQEILEKEGVIRGRIHRYYFVARKK
;
A
#
# COMPACT_ATOMS: atom_id res chain seq x y z
N LEU A 1 5.92 -3.60 -24.51
CA LEU A 1 7.13 -3.31 -23.71
C LEU A 1 8.41 -3.61 -24.50
N ILE A 2 8.49 -4.77 -25.18
CA ILE A 2 9.66 -5.18 -25.99
C ILE A 2 10.09 -4.12 -27.03
N PRO A 3 9.17 -3.48 -27.79
CA PRO A 3 9.54 -2.41 -28.74
C PRO A 3 10.19 -1.19 -28.08
N LEU A 4 10.03 -1.02 -26.78
CA LEU A 4 10.62 0.06 -25.99
C LEU A 4 11.97 -0.31 -25.37
N GLY A 5 12.52 -1.48 -25.68
CA GLY A 5 13.76 -1.98 -25.09
C GLY A 5 13.63 -2.40 -23.63
N ILE A 6 12.40 -2.65 -23.14
CA ILE A 6 12.15 -3.09 -21.77
C ILE A 6 12.21 -4.61 -21.73
N ASP A 7 13.13 -5.15 -20.92
CA ASP A 7 13.19 -6.58 -20.59
C ASP A 7 12.11 -6.91 -19.55
N PHE A 8 11.07 -7.61 -19.97
CA PHE A 8 9.96 -8.02 -19.12
C PHE A 8 10.10 -9.47 -18.71
N LYS A 9 10.12 -9.72 -17.40
CA LYS A 9 10.13 -11.07 -16.81
C LYS A 9 9.02 -11.19 -15.78
N PRO A 10 8.13 -12.19 -15.88
CA PRO A 10 7.13 -12.43 -14.86
C PRO A 10 7.80 -12.94 -13.58
N ALA A 11 7.44 -12.35 -12.45
CA ALA A 11 7.84 -12.80 -11.12
C ALA A 11 6.80 -12.32 -10.09
N ASP A 12 6.54 -13.08 -9.05
CA ASP A 12 5.91 -12.56 -7.83
C ASP A 12 7.01 -11.92 -6.98
N GLY A 13 6.77 -10.72 -6.46
CA GLY A 13 7.75 -9.99 -5.65
C GLY A 13 8.17 -10.68 -4.34
N GLY A 14 7.47 -11.76 -3.95
CA GLY A 14 7.83 -12.62 -2.81
C GLY A 14 8.73 -13.80 -3.16
N ASP A 15 8.91 -14.09 -4.44
CA ASP A 15 9.66 -15.23 -4.94
C ASP A 15 11.10 -14.87 -5.35
N GLU A 16 11.83 -15.88 -5.81
CA GLU A 16 13.13 -15.69 -6.44
C GLU A 16 12.99 -14.91 -7.74
N LEU A 17 13.71 -13.79 -7.84
CA LEU A 17 13.66 -12.93 -9.01
C LEU A 17 14.52 -13.51 -10.14
N PRO A 18 14.05 -13.54 -11.40
CA PRO A 18 14.74 -14.15 -12.54
C PRO A 18 15.92 -13.29 -13.05
N PHE A 19 16.73 -12.81 -12.11
CA PHE A 19 17.92 -12.00 -12.37
C PHE A 19 19.10 -12.54 -11.55
N LYS A 20 20.31 -12.36 -12.09
CA LYS A 20 21.54 -12.75 -11.42
C LYS A 20 21.87 -11.82 -10.24
N ASP A 21 22.78 -12.30 -9.38
CA ASP A 21 23.29 -11.51 -8.27
C ASP A 21 23.94 -10.20 -8.75
N ASN A 22 23.80 -9.14 -7.94
CA ASN A 22 24.39 -7.83 -8.19
C ASN A 22 24.09 -7.28 -9.59
N TYR A 23 22.84 -7.38 -10.01
CA TYR A 23 22.40 -6.99 -11.34
C TYR A 23 21.96 -5.54 -11.42
N PHE A 24 21.18 -5.06 -10.44
CA PHE A 24 20.54 -3.75 -10.46
C PHE A 24 21.31 -2.69 -9.66
N ASP A 25 21.36 -1.49 -10.21
CA ASP A 25 21.80 -0.29 -9.49
C ASP A 25 20.64 0.30 -8.68
N ILE A 26 19.42 0.24 -9.23
CA ILE A 26 18.21 0.77 -8.60
C ILE A 26 17.05 -0.21 -8.85
N ILE A 27 16.26 -0.46 -7.80
CA ILE A 27 14.99 -1.17 -7.86
C ILE A 27 13.91 -0.25 -7.30
N THR A 28 12.80 -0.15 -8.02
CA THR A 28 11.60 0.56 -7.55
C THR A 28 10.45 -0.40 -7.32
N ASN A 29 9.74 -0.22 -6.23
CA ASN A 29 8.56 -0.99 -5.87
C ASN A 29 7.45 -0.04 -5.43
N ARG A 30 6.22 -0.31 -5.85
CA ARG A 30 5.07 0.46 -5.43
C ARG A 30 3.89 -0.46 -5.15
N HIS A 31 3.41 -0.46 -3.89
CA HIS A 31 2.28 -1.26 -3.42
C HIS A 31 2.40 -2.76 -3.70
N GLY A 32 3.62 -3.23 -3.90
CA GLY A 32 3.91 -4.63 -4.21
C GLY A 32 4.62 -5.34 -3.06
N LYS A 33 4.49 -6.65 -3.04
CA LYS A 33 5.31 -7.50 -2.17
C LYS A 33 6.78 -7.42 -2.56
N TYR A 34 7.66 -7.69 -1.63
CA TYR A 34 9.08 -7.85 -1.87
C TYR A 34 9.68 -8.85 -0.87
N ASN A 35 10.77 -9.47 -1.26
CA ASN A 35 11.59 -10.32 -0.42
C ASN A 35 12.95 -9.62 -0.20
N ILE A 36 13.29 -9.33 1.04
CA ILE A 36 14.51 -8.56 1.38
C ILE A 36 15.78 -9.31 1.01
N ASP A 37 15.81 -10.62 1.17
CA ASP A 37 16.96 -11.44 0.80
C ASP A 37 17.19 -11.41 -0.72
N GLU A 38 16.10 -11.49 -1.50
CA GLU A 38 16.17 -11.37 -2.95
C GLU A 38 16.59 -9.97 -3.41
N LEU A 39 16.04 -8.92 -2.79
CA LEU A 39 16.50 -7.54 -3.04
C LEU A 39 17.99 -7.41 -2.76
N LYS A 40 18.44 -7.98 -1.64
CA LYS A 40 19.85 -7.98 -1.28
C LYS A 40 20.71 -8.77 -2.27
N ARG A 41 20.20 -9.87 -2.79
CA ARG A 41 20.90 -10.69 -3.80
C ARG A 41 21.05 -9.94 -5.12
N VAL A 42 19.97 -9.39 -5.65
CA VAL A 42 19.97 -8.81 -7.01
C VAL A 42 20.49 -7.37 -7.08
N LEU A 43 20.49 -6.62 -5.98
CA LEU A 43 21.09 -5.27 -5.93
C LEU A 43 22.61 -5.36 -5.88
N LYS A 44 23.27 -4.47 -6.59
CA LYS A 44 24.72 -4.24 -6.44
C LYS A 44 25.03 -3.65 -5.06
N SER A 45 26.29 -3.79 -4.59
CA SER A 45 26.76 -3.03 -3.44
C SER A 45 26.62 -1.52 -3.71
N GLY A 46 26.03 -0.77 -2.76
CA GLY A 46 25.68 0.63 -2.92
C GLY A 46 24.39 0.87 -3.71
N GLY A 47 23.76 -0.17 -4.27
CA GLY A 47 22.51 -0.09 -5.02
C GLY A 47 21.34 0.32 -4.13
N LEU A 48 20.32 0.93 -4.73
CA LEU A 48 19.18 1.52 -4.03
C LEU A 48 17.89 0.74 -4.28
N PHE A 49 17.14 0.52 -3.21
CA PHE A 49 15.75 0.09 -3.26
C PHE A 49 14.84 1.24 -2.82
N LEU A 50 13.92 1.65 -3.69
CA LEU A 50 12.92 2.67 -3.43
C LEU A 50 11.56 2.00 -3.34
N THR A 51 10.86 2.16 -2.23
CA THR A 51 9.51 1.61 -2.09
C THR A 51 8.53 2.64 -1.57
N GLN A 52 7.31 2.62 -2.10
CA GLN A 52 6.14 3.29 -1.55
C GLN A 52 5.07 2.25 -1.23
N GLN A 53 4.53 2.30 -0.02
CA GLN A 53 3.55 1.33 0.47
C GLN A 53 2.29 1.99 1.00
N VAL A 54 1.24 1.19 1.04
CA VAL A 54 0.00 1.50 1.77
C VAL A 54 0.23 1.15 3.24
N GLY A 55 -0.05 2.07 4.13
CA GLY A 55 0.10 1.84 5.56
C GLY A 55 -1.12 1.20 6.20
N ALA A 56 -0.94 0.64 7.39
CA ALA A 56 -1.96 -0.11 8.14
C ALA A 56 -3.22 0.69 8.47
N GLU A 57 -3.09 2.02 8.63
CA GLU A 57 -4.22 2.92 8.95
C GLU A 57 -4.96 3.45 7.71
N ASN A 58 -4.73 2.83 6.54
CA ASN A 58 -5.37 3.27 5.30
C ASN A 58 -6.88 3.05 5.35
N ASP A 59 -7.66 4.09 5.01
CA ASP A 59 -9.12 4.09 4.84
C ASP A 59 -9.94 3.61 6.06
N ARG A 60 -9.34 3.56 7.27
CA ARG A 60 -10.00 2.96 8.45
C ARG A 60 -11.33 3.60 8.83
N GLU A 61 -11.44 4.92 8.74
CA GLU A 61 -12.69 5.64 9.03
C GLU A 61 -13.81 5.25 8.04
N LEU A 62 -13.47 5.04 6.78
CA LEU A 62 -14.42 4.60 5.74
C LEU A 62 -14.82 3.13 5.93
N VAL A 63 -13.87 2.30 6.30
CA VAL A 63 -14.10 0.89 6.61
C VAL A 63 -15.05 0.75 7.80
N GLU A 64 -14.78 1.47 8.90
CA GLU A 64 -15.64 1.48 10.09
C GLU A 64 -17.04 2.01 9.79
N LEU A 65 -17.15 3.06 8.97
CA LEU A 65 -18.43 3.62 8.55
C LEU A 65 -19.25 2.61 7.76
N LEU A 66 -18.64 1.91 6.81
CA LEU A 66 -19.36 1.04 5.87
C LEU A 66 -19.60 -0.37 6.38
N ILE A 67 -18.60 -1.00 6.97
CA ILE A 67 -18.67 -2.43 7.35
C ILE A 67 -18.39 -2.70 8.84
N GLY A 68 -18.14 -1.64 9.61
CA GLY A 68 -17.87 -1.74 11.03
C GLY A 68 -16.42 -2.11 11.33
N ASN A 69 -16.19 -2.59 12.55
CA ASN A 69 -14.83 -2.94 12.98
C ASN A 69 -14.44 -4.29 12.40
N VAL A 70 -13.43 -4.27 11.53
CA VAL A 70 -12.80 -5.45 10.92
C VAL A 70 -11.29 -5.39 11.14
N ASP A 71 -10.65 -6.55 11.08
CA ASP A 71 -9.21 -6.66 11.22
C ASP A 71 -8.47 -5.83 10.16
N ILE A 72 -7.34 -5.28 10.55
CA ILE A 72 -6.44 -4.56 9.64
C ILE A 72 -5.79 -5.59 8.71
N PRO A 73 -5.93 -5.47 7.39
CA PRO A 73 -5.43 -6.49 6.45
C PRO A 73 -3.90 -6.63 6.49
N PHE A 74 -3.19 -5.53 6.77
CA PHE A 74 -1.73 -5.51 6.84
C PHE A 74 -1.24 -4.84 8.14
N PRO A 75 -1.39 -5.50 9.31
CA PRO A 75 -1.19 -4.87 10.62
C PRO A 75 0.26 -4.47 10.92
N LYS A 76 1.21 -4.89 10.09
CA LYS A 76 2.63 -4.50 10.21
C LYS A 76 3.07 -3.45 9.19
N ALA A 77 2.14 -2.95 8.36
CA ALA A 77 2.46 -1.98 7.32
C ALA A 77 2.64 -0.55 7.89
N TYR A 78 3.70 -0.36 8.65
CA TYR A 78 4.16 0.92 9.19
C TYR A 78 5.60 1.18 8.78
N LEU A 79 5.93 2.46 8.54
CA LEU A 79 7.28 2.87 8.15
C LEU A 79 8.35 2.38 9.14
N ASN A 80 8.13 2.57 10.44
CA ASN A 80 9.09 2.20 11.48
C ASN A 80 9.35 0.67 11.52
N ILE A 81 8.34 -0.16 11.26
CA ILE A 81 8.49 -1.62 11.21
C ILE A 81 9.25 -2.02 9.95
N SER A 82 8.79 -1.55 8.78
CA SER A 82 9.39 -1.91 7.49
C SER A 82 10.87 -1.49 7.40
N LYS A 83 11.19 -0.25 7.81
CA LYS A 83 12.60 0.19 7.78
C LYS A 83 13.49 -0.56 8.76
N GLN A 84 12.97 -0.95 9.92
CA GLN A 84 13.72 -1.72 10.89
C GLN A 84 14.13 -3.09 10.33
N GLU A 85 13.21 -3.77 9.61
CA GLU A 85 13.52 -5.01 8.92
C GLU A 85 14.67 -4.84 7.91
N PHE A 86 14.70 -3.74 7.15
CA PHE A 86 15.80 -3.44 6.22
C PHE A 86 17.13 -3.19 6.93
N ILE A 87 17.12 -2.44 8.03
CA ILE A 87 18.32 -2.16 8.84
C ILE A 87 18.91 -3.47 9.38
N GLU A 88 18.08 -4.36 9.93
CA GLU A 88 18.48 -5.66 10.45
C GLU A 88 19.05 -6.58 9.37
N ASN A 89 18.61 -6.42 8.13
CA ASN A 89 19.13 -7.14 6.96
C ASN A 89 20.32 -6.45 6.27
N GLY A 90 20.91 -5.42 6.91
CA GLY A 90 22.16 -4.81 6.46
C GLY A 90 22.01 -3.71 5.42
N PHE A 91 20.82 -3.13 5.29
CA PHE A 91 20.59 -1.92 4.51
C PHE A 91 20.81 -0.67 5.37
N GLU A 92 21.07 0.45 4.71
CA GLU A 92 21.05 1.79 5.28
C GLU A 92 19.82 2.53 4.75
N ILE A 93 19.04 3.14 5.63
CA ILE A 93 17.92 4.00 5.21
C ILE A 93 18.48 5.39 4.85
N VAL A 94 18.29 5.80 3.61
CA VAL A 94 18.83 7.06 3.05
C VAL A 94 17.80 8.17 3.15
N GLU A 95 16.52 7.83 2.91
CA GLU A 95 15.42 8.78 2.91
C GLU A 95 14.14 8.06 3.31
N GLU A 96 13.25 8.76 3.99
CA GLU A 96 11.97 8.20 4.42
C GLU A 96 10.94 9.31 4.65
N ALA A 97 9.66 9.01 4.40
CA ALA A 97 8.54 9.81 4.88
C ALA A 97 7.27 8.97 5.01
N GLU A 98 6.41 9.43 5.90
CA GLU A 98 5.08 8.87 6.16
C GLU A 98 4.07 10.00 6.17
N ALA A 99 2.90 9.77 5.59
CA ALA A 99 1.87 10.78 5.49
C ALA A 99 0.47 10.18 5.61
N TYR A 100 -0.38 10.95 6.28
CA TYR A 100 -1.81 10.75 6.35
C TYR A 100 -2.48 11.90 5.58
N ARG A 101 -3.20 11.58 4.51
CA ARG A 101 -3.86 12.58 3.67
C ARG A 101 -5.35 12.33 3.61
N PRO A 102 -6.19 13.37 3.55
CA PRO A 102 -7.62 13.18 3.41
C PRO A 102 -7.95 12.53 2.06
N ILE A 103 -8.95 11.65 2.08
CA ILE A 103 -9.72 11.24 0.92
C ILE A 103 -11.16 11.69 1.13
N GLU A 104 -11.80 12.24 0.13
CA GLU A 104 -13.11 12.87 0.23
C GLU A 104 -14.07 12.30 -0.83
N PHE A 105 -15.30 11.99 -0.39
CA PHE A 105 -16.37 11.52 -1.26
C PHE A 105 -17.55 12.49 -1.17
N TYR A 106 -18.03 12.91 -2.32
CA TYR A 106 -19.13 13.86 -2.48
C TYR A 106 -20.42 13.18 -2.94
N ASP A 107 -20.42 11.87 -3.04
CA ASP A 107 -21.59 11.02 -3.23
C ASP A 107 -21.34 9.60 -2.70
N VAL A 108 -22.42 8.96 -2.23
CA VAL A 108 -22.36 7.60 -1.67
C VAL A 108 -22.09 6.56 -2.74
N GLY A 109 -22.49 6.79 -4.00
CA GLY A 109 -22.24 5.87 -5.10
C GLY A 109 -20.75 5.72 -5.42
N ALA A 110 -20.00 6.85 -5.38
CA ALA A 110 -18.55 6.83 -5.52
C ALA A 110 -17.88 6.06 -4.37
N LEU A 111 -18.36 6.23 -3.13
CA LEU A 111 -17.86 5.47 -1.98
C LEU A 111 -18.16 3.97 -2.11
N VAL A 112 -19.35 3.59 -2.57
CA VAL A 112 -19.71 2.19 -2.86
C VAL A 112 -18.81 1.61 -3.94
N TRP A 113 -18.57 2.35 -5.01
CA TRP A 113 -17.67 1.91 -6.09
C TRP A 113 -16.24 1.70 -5.57
N PHE A 114 -15.75 2.63 -4.76
CA PHE A 114 -14.44 2.55 -4.12
C PHE A 114 -14.31 1.30 -3.25
N ALA A 115 -15.28 1.06 -2.34
CA ALA A 115 -15.30 -0.11 -1.47
C ALA A 115 -15.32 -1.45 -2.23
N ARG A 116 -15.93 -1.49 -3.42
CA ARG A 116 -15.95 -2.70 -4.28
C ARG A 116 -14.65 -2.97 -5.00
N ILE A 117 -13.84 -1.94 -5.25
CA ILE A 117 -12.55 -2.09 -5.95
C ILE A 117 -11.45 -2.51 -4.99
N ILE A 118 -11.50 -2.04 -3.75
CA ILE A 118 -10.50 -2.33 -2.73
C ILE A 118 -11.05 -3.35 -1.72
N ASP A 119 -11.38 -4.53 -2.21
CA ASP A 119 -12.01 -5.60 -1.45
C ASP A 119 -11.16 -6.11 -0.26
N TRP A 120 -9.84 -5.94 -0.31
CA TRP A 120 -8.95 -6.28 0.80
C TRP A 120 -9.08 -5.31 2.00
N GLU A 121 -9.52 -4.04 1.78
CA GLU A 121 -9.84 -3.09 2.86
C GLU A 121 -11.30 -3.25 3.31
N PHE A 122 -12.19 -3.57 2.38
CA PHE A 122 -13.64 -3.72 2.59
C PHE A 122 -14.09 -5.17 2.36
N PRO A 123 -13.59 -6.13 3.17
CA PRO A 123 -13.88 -7.53 2.93
C PRO A 123 -15.38 -7.83 3.03
N TYR A 124 -15.88 -8.58 2.04
CA TYR A 124 -17.29 -9.00 1.97
C TYR A 124 -18.29 -7.83 1.94
N PHE A 125 -17.88 -6.67 1.41
CA PHE A 125 -18.78 -5.54 1.26
C PHE A 125 -19.85 -5.84 0.20
N GLU A 126 -21.11 -5.75 0.62
CA GLU A 126 -22.29 -5.91 -0.23
C GLU A 126 -23.29 -4.79 0.11
N VAL A 127 -23.88 -4.14 -0.90
CA VAL A 127 -24.81 -3.02 -0.74
C VAL A 127 -26.02 -3.39 0.13
N GLU A 128 -26.64 -4.52 -0.15
CA GLU A 128 -27.84 -4.97 0.59
C GLU A 128 -27.52 -5.31 2.06
N LYS A 129 -26.36 -5.90 2.30
CA LYS A 129 -25.90 -6.28 3.65
C LYS A 129 -25.63 -5.05 4.53
N TYR A 130 -25.06 -4.01 3.95
CA TYR A 130 -24.63 -2.81 4.68
C TYR A 130 -25.47 -1.57 4.37
N LYS A 131 -26.71 -1.77 3.92
CA LYS A 131 -27.64 -0.71 3.52
C LYS A 131 -27.83 0.36 4.59
N GLU A 132 -28.00 -0.04 5.84
CA GLU A 132 -28.15 0.89 6.98
C GLU A 132 -26.91 1.80 7.16
N ASN A 133 -25.72 1.27 6.92
CA ASN A 133 -24.49 2.06 7.00
C ASN A 133 -24.34 3.01 5.80
N LEU A 134 -24.86 2.63 4.64
CA LEU A 134 -24.93 3.54 3.48
C LEU A 134 -25.91 4.69 3.73
N PHE A 135 -27.02 4.49 4.43
CA PHE A 135 -27.90 5.58 4.86
C PHE A 135 -27.20 6.51 5.84
N LYS A 136 -26.42 5.97 6.81
CA LYS A 136 -25.61 6.82 7.70
C LYS A 136 -24.57 7.64 6.93
N ALA A 137 -23.93 7.03 5.93
CA ALA A 137 -23.01 7.75 5.05
C ALA A 137 -23.71 8.88 4.28
N GLN A 138 -24.96 8.65 3.82
CA GLN A 138 -25.80 9.66 3.19
C GLN A 138 -26.18 10.80 4.16
N GLU A 139 -26.53 10.48 5.39
CA GLU A 139 -26.83 11.48 6.43
C GLU A 139 -25.60 12.37 6.73
N ILE A 140 -24.38 11.77 6.79
CA ILE A 140 -23.14 12.54 6.93
C ILE A 140 -22.96 13.49 5.74
N LEU A 141 -23.16 12.98 4.53
CA LEU A 141 -23.04 13.77 3.30
C LEU A 141 -24.04 14.96 3.28
N GLU A 142 -25.29 14.74 3.67
CA GLU A 142 -26.31 15.78 3.73
C GLU A 142 -26.00 16.85 4.79
N LYS A 143 -25.43 16.43 5.92
CA LYS A 143 -25.09 17.33 7.03
C LYS A 143 -23.79 18.09 6.80
N GLU A 144 -22.76 17.43 6.28
CA GLU A 144 -21.39 17.95 6.21
C GLU A 144 -20.96 18.32 4.79
N GLY A 145 -21.72 17.88 3.77
CA GLY A 145 -21.39 18.08 2.36
C GLY A 145 -20.30 17.17 1.82
N VAL A 146 -19.72 16.31 2.66
CA VAL A 146 -18.61 15.44 2.28
C VAL A 146 -18.44 14.30 3.28
N ILE A 147 -18.10 13.11 2.78
CA ILE A 147 -17.67 11.96 3.60
C ILE A 147 -16.15 11.93 3.55
N ARG A 148 -15.50 11.91 4.71
CA ARG A 148 -14.03 11.95 4.83
C ARG A 148 -13.47 10.66 5.38
N GLY A 149 -12.33 10.28 4.82
CA GLY A 149 -11.42 9.28 5.37
C GLY A 149 -9.98 9.74 5.25
N ARG A 150 -9.05 8.89 5.62
CA ARG A 150 -7.62 9.15 5.49
C ARG A 150 -6.93 8.02 4.75
N ILE A 151 -6.11 8.38 3.78
CA ILE A 151 -5.15 7.45 3.18
C ILE A 151 -3.86 7.50 3.99
N HIS A 152 -3.29 6.33 4.29
CA HIS A 152 -2.01 6.19 4.92
C HIS A 152 -0.99 5.68 3.90
N ARG A 153 0.08 6.43 3.68
CA ARG A 153 1.18 6.09 2.76
C ARG A 153 2.51 6.35 3.42
N TYR A 154 3.47 5.48 3.15
CA TYR A 154 4.86 5.72 3.50
C TYR A 154 5.77 5.30 2.36
N TYR A 155 6.96 5.87 2.35
CA TYR A 155 8.04 5.44 1.47
C TYR A 155 9.37 5.48 2.21
N PHE A 156 10.30 4.71 1.71
CA PHE A 156 11.70 4.84 2.08
C PHE A 156 12.62 4.44 0.93
N VAL A 157 13.85 4.93 1.02
CA VAL A 157 14.97 4.57 0.15
C VAL A 157 16.00 3.84 1.00
N ALA A 158 16.28 2.59 0.65
CA ALA A 158 17.25 1.75 1.32
C ALA A 158 18.45 1.49 0.40
N ARG A 159 19.67 1.68 0.93
CA ARG A 159 20.93 1.38 0.24
C ARG A 159 21.49 0.06 0.73
N LYS A 160 21.84 -0.87 -0.18
CA LYS A 160 22.60 -2.08 0.16
C LYS A 160 24.03 -1.69 0.54
N LYS A 161 24.45 -2.06 1.74
CA LYS A 161 25.85 -1.91 2.19
C LYS A 161 26.79 -2.89 1.51
#